data_c017d25ae12a62b73bd28a428ed30623
#
_entry.id   c017d25ae12a62b73bd28a428ed30623
#
_cell.length_a   1.000
_cell.length_b   1.000
_cell.length_c   1.000
_cell.angle_alpha   90.00
_cell.angle_beta   90.00
_cell.angle_gamma   90.00
#
_symmetry.space_group_name_H-M   'P 1'
#
loop_
_entity.id
_entity.type
_entity.pdbx_description
1 polymer ?
#
loop_
_entity_poly.entity_id
_entity_poly.type
_entity_poly.pdbx_seq_one_letter_code
_entity_poly.pdbx_strand_id
1 'polypeptide(L)'
;MAPLTKIFNKHLLPVGPYPMIYWSLFKLKEAGIVDVMLISQEEQIPLFQKLLEDDRELGMNIVYQVQPEASGISDGLSYAKPFAQGEKFVLMLGDNVFEDSLRPFVDAFRQQESGAKVLLKEVADPKRFGIAEIDPAHHRILSIEEKPEHPTSSYCVTGIYFYDQDVFQYIEEISPSDRGELEITDVNNLYISNSQLTYDMLKGWWIDAGTHESLHEASTKMFETMKEKEGYE
;
A
#
# COMPACT_ATOMS: atom_id res chain seq x y z
N MET A 1 16.58 6.72 -1.78
CA MET A 1 16.63 7.85 -0.79
C MET A 1 17.94 7.95 -0.01
N ALA A 2 18.98 7.23 -0.41
CA ALA A 2 20.31 7.44 0.16
C ALA A 2 20.77 8.92 -0.04
N PRO A 3 21.51 9.55 0.94
CA PRO A 3 22.08 8.90 2.11
C PRO A 3 21.15 8.80 3.34
N LEU A 4 19.99 9.46 3.37
CA LEU A 4 19.10 9.50 4.54
C LEU A 4 18.68 8.10 5.01
N THR A 5 18.36 7.22 4.07
CA THR A 5 17.90 5.85 4.38
C THR A 5 19.02 4.89 4.83
N LYS A 6 20.27 5.37 4.93
CA LYS A 6 21.34 4.61 5.58
C LYS A 6 21.23 4.62 7.11
N ILE A 7 20.51 5.60 7.67
CA ILE A 7 20.40 5.84 9.11
C ILE A 7 18.94 5.74 9.56
N PHE A 8 18.01 6.23 8.74
CA PHE A 8 16.59 6.30 9.07
C PHE A 8 15.77 5.41 8.14
N ASN A 9 14.77 4.75 8.70
CA ASN A 9 13.72 4.15 7.88
C ASN A 9 12.98 5.26 7.11
N LYS A 10 12.71 5.06 5.82
CA LYS A 10 12.05 6.07 4.99
C LYS A 10 10.68 6.50 5.53
N HIS A 11 9.94 5.58 6.16
CA HIS A 11 8.60 5.83 6.70
C HIS A 11 8.61 6.70 7.96
N LEU A 12 9.81 6.95 8.56
CA LEU A 12 10.00 7.90 9.65
C LEU A 12 10.37 9.31 9.18
N LEU A 13 10.64 9.48 7.88
CA LEU A 13 10.93 10.80 7.31
C LEU A 13 9.66 11.65 7.28
N PRO A 14 9.78 12.98 7.48
CA PRO A 14 8.63 13.86 7.53
C PRO A 14 7.97 14.01 6.15
N VAL A 15 6.64 13.94 6.15
CA VAL A 15 5.75 14.33 5.05
C VAL A 15 4.75 15.32 5.63
N GLY A 16 4.86 16.59 5.28
CA GLY A 16 4.15 17.64 5.99
C GLY A 16 4.58 17.69 7.48
N PRO A 17 3.64 17.79 8.41
CA PRO A 17 3.94 17.89 9.85
C PRO A 17 4.14 16.53 10.55
N TYR A 18 3.92 15.41 9.87
CA TYR A 18 3.99 14.07 10.47
C TYR A 18 5.03 13.17 9.78
N PRO A 19 5.58 12.16 10.48
CA PRO A 19 6.29 11.06 9.83
C PRO A 19 5.41 10.39 8.78
N MET A 20 6.01 9.94 7.68
CA MET A 20 5.31 9.36 6.52
C MET A 20 4.30 8.27 6.89
N ILE A 21 4.64 7.37 7.83
CA ILE A 21 3.79 6.25 8.25
C ILE A 21 2.43 6.71 8.81
N TYR A 22 2.35 7.90 9.42
CA TYR A 22 1.10 8.42 9.98
C TYR A 22 0.00 8.58 8.93
N TRP A 23 0.37 8.93 7.69
CA TRP A 23 -0.62 9.13 6.63
C TRP A 23 -1.36 7.83 6.28
N SER A 24 -0.64 6.71 6.23
CA SER A 24 -1.26 5.39 6.07
C SER A 24 -2.15 5.03 7.26
N LEU A 25 -1.67 5.28 8.50
CA LEU A 25 -2.44 5.00 9.72
C LEU A 25 -3.70 5.88 9.80
N PHE A 26 -3.62 7.17 9.47
CA PHE A 26 -4.78 8.06 9.45
C PHE A 26 -5.83 7.60 8.42
N LYS A 27 -5.42 7.14 7.24
CA LYS A 27 -6.33 6.61 6.22
C LYS A 27 -7.02 5.33 6.69
N LEU A 28 -6.30 4.42 7.34
CA LEU A 28 -6.87 3.21 7.94
C LEU A 28 -7.88 3.57 9.04
N LYS A 29 -7.51 4.47 9.96
CA LYS A 29 -8.39 4.95 11.03
C LYS A 29 -9.65 5.61 10.48
N GLU A 30 -9.52 6.51 9.50
CA GLU A 30 -10.64 7.14 8.82
C GLU A 30 -11.62 6.10 8.23
N ALA A 31 -11.09 5.00 7.69
CA ALA A 31 -11.87 3.89 7.16
C ALA A 31 -12.47 2.97 8.24
N GLY A 32 -12.19 3.23 9.52
CA GLY A 32 -12.69 2.43 10.65
C GLY A 32 -11.89 1.15 10.89
N ILE A 33 -10.64 1.07 10.41
CA ILE A 33 -9.70 -0.01 10.65
C ILE A 33 -8.81 0.42 11.81
N VAL A 34 -8.89 -0.28 12.93
CA VAL A 34 -8.16 0.05 14.16
C VAL A 34 -7.16 -1.02 14.58
N ASP A 35 -7.33 -2.25 14.12
CA ASP A 35 -6.39 -3.34 14.35
C ASP A 35 -5.40 -3.39 13.20
N VAL A 36 -4.12 -3.14 13.49
CA VAL A 36 -3.07 -3.00 12.49
C VAL A 36 -1.87 -3.85 12.85
N MET A 37 -1.35 -4.60 11.87
CA MET A 37 -0.04 -5.22 11.97
C MET A 37 0.95 -4.39 11.15
N LEU A 38 1.99 -3.86 11.81
CA LEU A 38 3.09 -3.18 11.16
C LEU A 38 4.24 -4.17 10.95
N ILE A 39 4.56 -4.42 9.68
CA ILE A 39 5.61 -5.36 9.29
C ILE A 39 6.85 -4.57 8.87
N SER A 40 8.00 -4.88 9.45
CA SER A 40 9.26 -4.22 9.12
C SER A 40 10.45 -5.10 9.48
N GLN A 41 11.67 -4.67 9.12
CA GLN A 41 12.90 -5.34 9.53
C GLN A 41 13.13 -5.19 11.04
N GLU A 42 13.85 -6.14 11.63
CA GLU A 42 14.05 -6.24 13.09
C GLU A 42 14.60 -4.94 13.70
N GLU A 43 15.61 -4.33 13.07
CA GLU A 43 16.25 -3.11 13.58
C GLU A 43 15.33 -1.88 13.55
N GLN A 44 14.26 -1.93 12.75
CA GLN A 44 13.34 -0.81 12.57
C GLN A 44 12.15 -0.86 13.55
N ILE A 45 11.75 -2.05 14.00
CA ILE A 45 10.60 -2.22 14.89
C ILE A 45 10.69 -1.34 16.16
N PRO A 46 11.84 -1.26 16.88
CA PRO A 46 11.93 -0.41 18.07
C PRO A 46 11.69 1.08 17.79
N LEU A 47 12.02 1.55 16.58
CA LEU A 47 11.79 2.94 16.19
C LEU A 47 10.31 3.24 16.00
N PHE A 48 9.58 2.32 15.34
CA PHE A 48 8.13 2.42 15.19
C PHE A 48 7.42 2.30 16.54
N GLN A 49 7.83 1.38 17.39
CA GLN A 49 7.29 1.24 18.74
C GLN A 49 7.43 2.55 19.51
N LYS A 50 8.64 3.11 19.58
CA LYS A 50 8.90 4.39 20.26
C LYS A 50 8.09 5.55 19.70
N LEU A 51 7.83 5.55 18.37
CA LEU A 51 7.05 6.60 17.73
C LEU A 51 5.56 6.50 18.02
N LEU A 52 5.00 5.27 18.06
CA LEU A 52 3.56 5.01 18.02
C LEU A 52 2.97 4.54 19.36
N GLU A 53 3.80 4.12 20.34
CA GLU A 53 3.36 3.50 21.59
C GLU A 53 2.52 4.43 22.47
N ASP A 54 2.86 5.70 22.51
CA ASP A 54 2.19 6.72 23.35
C ASP A 54 1.19 7.56 22.57
N ASP A 55 0.98 7.27 21.29
CA ASP A 55 0.12 8.08 20.43
C ASP A 55 -1.37 7.72 20.62
N ARG A 56 -1.94 8.30 21.70
CA ARG A 56 -3.37 8.15 22.02
C ARG A 56 -4.29 8.74 20.96
N GLU A 57 -3.78 9.66 20.12
CA GLU A 57 -4.57 10.27 19.05
C GLU A 57 -4.84 9.28 17.92
N LEU A 58 -3.94 8.34 17.67
CA LEU A 58 -4.19 7.26 16.72
C LEU A 58 -5.35 6.37 17.18
N GLY A 59 -5.40 5.99 18.46
CA GLY A 59 -6.45 5.12 19.01
C GLY A 59 -6.55 3.79 18.27
N MET A 60 -5.40 3.21 17.89
CA MET A 60 -5.28 1.97 17.12
C MET A 60 -4.59 0.90 17.96
N ASN A 61 -4.93 -0.36 17.71
CA ASN A 61 -4.23 -1.53 18.26
C ASN A 61 -3.14 -1.94 17.27
N ILE A 62 -1.89 -1.54 17.54
CA ILE A 62 -0.78 -1.83 16.63
C ILE A 62 0.03 -3.00 17.18
N VAL A 63 0.11 -4.08 16.41
CA VAL A 63 1.05 -5.19 16.64
C VAL A 63 2.21 -5.10 15.65
N TYR A 64 3.37 -5.58 16.05
CA TYR A 64 4.59 -5.48 15.24
C TYR A 64 5.06 -6.87 14.84
N GLN A 65 5.41 -7.02 13.57
CA GLN A 65 5.90 -8.25 12.99
C GLN A 65 7.25 -8.01 12.29
N VAL A 66 8.22 -8.85 12.57
CA VAL A 66 9.51 -8.82 11.89
C VAL A 66 9.41 -9.56 10.57
N GLN A 67 9.84 -8.91 9.48
CA GLN A 67 10.24 -9.54 8.23
C GLN A 67 11.78 -9.62 8.25
N PRO A 68 12.37 -10.82 8.33
CA PRO A 68 13.82 -10.95 8.53
C PRO A 68 14.66 -10.40 7.37
N GLU A 69 14.19 -10.59 6.14
CA GLU A 69 14.86 -10.17 4.91
C GLU A 69 13.89 -9.38 4.02
N ALA A 70 14.43 -8.47 3.21
CA ALA A 70 13.63 -7.69 2.25
C ALA A 70 13.34 -8.53 0.99
N SER A 71 12.59 -9.62 1.13
CA SER A 71 12.32 -10.62 0.09
C SER A 71 11.04 -10.35 -0.71
N GLY A 72 10.55 -9.12 -0.69
CA GLY A 72 9.36 -8.68 -1.42
C GLY A 72 8.13 -8.45 -0.53
N ILE A 73 7.10 -7.86 -1.13
CA ILE A 73 5.86 -7.50 -0.43
C ILE A 73 5.09 -8.76 -0.04
N SER A 74 5.02 -9.76 -0.93
CA SER A 74 4.32 -11.01 -0.68
C SER A 74 4.94 -11.84 0.43
N ASP A 75 6.29 -11.84 0.53
CA ASP A 75 6.98 -12.45 1.67
C ASP A 75 6.57 -11.78 2.98
N GLY A 76 6.65 -10.44 3.06
CA GLY A 76 6.19 -9.70 4.23
C GLY A 76 4.74 -10.01 4.59
N LEU A 77 3.86 -10.07 3.59
CA LEU A 77 2.44 -10.37 3.79
C LEU A 77 2.22 -11.79 4.34
N SER A 78 3.05 -12.78 4.00
CA SER A 78 2.92 -14.15 4.49
C SER A 78 2.89 -14.23 6.03
N TYR A 79 3.64 -13.36 6.71
CA TYR A 79 3.68 -13.28 8.17
C TYR A 79 2.38 -12.76 8.80
N ALA A 80 1.50 -12.14 8.00
CA ALA A 80 0.21 -11.64 8.49
C ALA A 80 -0.88 -12.71 8.60
N LYS A 81 -0.66 -13.92 8.07
CA LYS A 81 -1.67 -15.01 8.07
C LYS A 81 -2.30 -15.28 9.45
N PRO A 82 -1.53 -15.38 10.56
CA PRO A 82 -2.11 -15.56 11.89
C PRO A 82 -2.89 -14.34 12.41
N PHE A 83 -2.52 -13.14 12.00
CA PHE A 83 -3.19 -11.90 12.38
C PHE A 83 -4.52 -11.72 11.65
N ALA A 84 -4.58 -12.07 10.37
CA ALA A 84 -5.77 -11.93 9.54
C ALA A 84 -6.94 -12.86 9.97
N GLN A 85 -6.66 -13.98 10.63
CA GLN A 85 -7.64 -14.89 11.27
C GLN A 85 -8.85 -15.30 10.42
N GLY A 86 -8.69 -15.38 9.10
CA GLY A 86 -9.80 -15.70 8.20
C GLY A 86 -10.59 -14.49 7.70
N GLU A 87 -10.29 -13.29 8.17
CA GLU A 87 -10.99 -12.07 7.79
C GLU A 87 -10.39 -11.43 6.53
N LYS A 88 -11.18 -10.61 5.84
CA LYS A 88 -10.69 -9.71 4.80
C LYS A 88 -9.88 -8.57 5.42
N PHE A 89 -8.85 -8.13 4.71
CA PHE A 89 -7.98 -7.08 5.23
C PHE A 89 -7.47 -6.14 4.13
N VAL A 90 -6.86 -5.06 4.56
CA VAL A 90 -6.17 -4.08 3.71
C VAL A 90 -4.67 -4.22 3.92
N LEU A 91 -3.90 -4.41 2.85
CA LEU A 91 -2.47 -4.23 2.82
C LEU A 91 -2.17 -2.83 2.27
N MET A 92 -1.43 -2.04 3.03
CA MET A 92 -1.04 -0.69 2.61
C MET A 92 0.46 -0.51 2.77
N LEU A 93 1.12 -0.07 1.70
CA LEU A 93 2.54 0.30 1.75
C LEU A 93 2.67 1.67 2.40
N GLY A 94 3.57 1.78 3.38
CA GLY A 94 3.69 2.96 4.23
C GLY A 94 4.23 4.22 3.55
N ASP A 95 4.66 4.13 2.29
CA ASP A 95 5.11 5.26 1.46
C ASP A 95 4.07 5.76 0.46
N ASN A 96 2.87 5.20 0.48
CA ASN A 96 1.76 5.66 -0.33
C ASN A 96 1.00 6.78 0.38
N VAL A 97 1.10 7.99 -0.16
CA VAL A 97 0.42 9.18 0.35
C VAL A 97 -0.59 9.65 -0.69
N PHE A 98 -1.84 9.86 -0.28
CA PHE A 98 -2.92 10.15 -1.23
C PHE A 98 -4.06 10.96 -0.59
N GLU A 99 -4.85 11.61 -1.45
CA GLU A 99 -5.92 12.53 -1.04
C GLU A 99 -7.22 11.80 -0.70
N ASP A 100 -7.63 10.85 -1.53
CA ASP A 100 -8.93 10.18 -1.42
C ASP A 100 -9.16 9.57 -0.03
N SER A 101 -10.44 9.54 0.40
CA SER A 101 -10.84 8.73 1.56
C SER A 101 -10.73 7.24 1.22
N LEU A 102 -10.17 6.46 2.14
CA LEU A 102 -10.10 5.01 2.00
C LEU A 102 -11.44 4.31 2.30
N ARG A 103 -12.32 4.96 3.07
CA ARG A 103 -13.57 4.37 3.56
C ARG A 103 -14.48 3.81 2.46
N PRO A 104 -14.78 4.52 1.34
CA PRO A 104 -15.66 3.97 0.30
C PRO A 104 -15.13 2.66 -0.31
N PHE A 105 -13.81 2.55 -0.47
CA PHE A 105 -13.18 1.34 -1.02
C PHE A 105 -13.23 0.17 -0.04
N VAL A 106 -13.01 0.44 1.26
CA VAL A 106 -13.16 -0.55 2.33
C VAL A 106 -14.60 -1.05 2.40
N ASP A 107 -15.58 -0.14 2.37
CA ASP A 107 -16.99 -0.49 2.47
C ASP A 107 -17.45 -1.30 1.25
N ALA A 108 -16.99 -0.95 0.04
CA ALA A 108 -17.25 -1.71 -1.17
C ALA A 108 -16.61 -3.12 -1.11
N PHE A 109 -15.37 -3.23 -0.61
CA PHE A 109 -14.70 -4.53 -0.49
C PHE A 109 -15.34 -5.43 0.58
N ARG A 110 -15.87 -4.86 1.66
CA ARG A 110 -16.66 -5.63 2.65
C ARG A 110 -17.87 -6.30 2.02
N GLN A 111 -18.52 -5.66 1.04
CA GLN A 111 -19.68 -6.20 0.33
C GLN A 111 -19.31 -7.20 -0.78
N GLN A 112 -18.07 -7.17 -1.27
CA GLN A 112 -17.58 -8.14 -2.24
C GLN A 112 -17.60 -9.54 -1.61
N GLU A 113 -18.05 -10.57 -2.29
CA GLU A 113 -18.20 -11.93 -1.72
C GLU A 113 -16.83 -12.54 -1.41
N SER A 114 -15.94 -12.55 -2.40
CA SER A 114 -14.58 -13.13 -2.31
C SER A 114 -13.60 -12.40 -3.23
N GLY A 115 -12.34 -12.79 -3.19
CA GLY A 115 -11.28 -12.31 -4.08
C GLY A 115 -10.57 -11.08 -3.55
N ALA A 116 -9.93 -10.35 -4.45
CA ALA A 116 -9.12 -9.19 -4.14
C ALA A 116 -9.61 -7.92 -4.86
N LYS A 117 -9.12 -6.78 -4.39
CA LYS A 117 -9.30 -5.48 -5.03
C LYS A 117 -8.00 -4.70 -4.96
N VAL A 118 -7.68 -3.99 -6.03
CA VAL A 118 -6.57 -3.03 -6.09
C VAL A 118 -7.08 -1.64 -6.41
N LEU A 119 -6.35 -0.62 -5.97
CA LEU A 119 -6.61 0.75 -6.37
C LEU A 119 -5.63 1.14 -7.48
N LEU A 120 -6.16 1.70 -8.55
CA LEU A 120 -5.38 2.16 -9.69
C LEU A 120 -5.27 3.68 -9.69
N LYS A 121 -4.15 4.17 -10.22
CA LYS A 121 -3.93 5.59 -10.50
C LYS A 121 -3.32 5.76 -11.89
N GLU A 122 -3.83 6.69 -12.66
CA GLU A 122 -3.18 7.10 -13.90
C GLU A 122 -1.93 7.92 -13.58
N VAL A 123 -0.78 7.53 -14.15
CA VAL A 123 0.53 8.14 -13.89
C VAL A 123 1.22 8.54 -15.19
N ALA A 124 2.05 9.60 -15.11
CA ALA A 124 2.81 10.10 -16.26
C ALA A 124 4.04 9.24 -16.60
N ASP A 125 4.66 8.61 -15.59
CA ASP A 125 5.81 7.70 -15.75
C ASP A 125 5.47 6.31 -15.21
N PRO A 126 4.90 5.43 -16.08
CA PRO A 126 4.46 4.11 -15.64
C PRO A 126 5.57 3.09 -15.39
N LYS A 127 6.80 3.31 -15.89
CA LYS A 127 7.90 2.32 -15.83
C LYS A 127 8.35 1.94 -14.42
N ARG A 128 7.92 2.67 -13.40
CA ARG A 128 8.35 2.47 -12.02
C ARG A 128 7.45 1.54 -11.22
N PHE A 129 6.29 1.17 -11.73
CA PHE A 129 5.18 0.55 -11.00
C PHE A 129 4.71 -0.74 -11.68
N GLY A 130 3.93 -1.53 -10.97
CA GLY A 130 3.09 -2.54 -11.57
C GLY A 130 2.01 -1.87 -12.43
N ILE A 131 1.94 -2.18 -13.72
CA ILE A 131 1.05 -1.54 -14.68
C ILE A 131 -0.06 -2.49 -15.07
N ALA A 132 -1.30 -2.04 -14.86
CA ALA A 132 -2.50 -2.80 -15.18
C ALA A 132 -2.97 -2.50 -16.61
N GLU A 133 -3.22 -3.55 -17.38
CA GLU A 133 -4.04 -3.48 -18.57
C GLU A 133 -5.50 -3.72 -18.17
N ILE A 134 -6.39 -2.79 -18.53
CA ILE A 134 -7.79 -2.87 -18.13
C ILE A 134 -8.72 -3.01 -19.34
N ASP A 135 -9.85 -3.68 -19.14
CA ASP A 135 -11.01 -3.67 -20.02
C ASP A 135 -12.10 -2.79 -19.37
N PRO A 136 -12.21 -1.51 -19.76
CA PRO A 136 -13.16 -0.60 -19.13
C PRO A 136 -14.62 -0.98 -19.43
N ALA A 137 -14.89 -1.66 -20.56
CA ALA A 137 -16.24 -2.04 -20.93
C ALA A 137 -16.84 -3.10 -19.99
N HIS A 138 -15.98 -3.97 -19.44
CA HIS A 138 -16.39 -5.03 -18.52
C HIS A 138 -15.87 -4.80 -17.08
N HIS A 139 -15.28 -3.64 -16.82
CA HIS A 139 -14.73 -3.24 -15.52
C HIS A 139 -13.81 -4.33 -14.92
N ARG A 140 -12.82 -4.76 -15.66
CA ARG A 140 -11.89 -5.82 -15.24
C ARG A 140 -10.44 -5.49 -15.61
N ILE A 141 -9.50 -6.07 -14.85
CA ILE A 141 -8.08 -6.09 -15.17
C ILE A 141 -7.80 -7.32 -16.01
N LEU A 142 -7.03 -7.15 -17.09
CA LEU A 142 -6.62 -8.24 -17.99
C LEU A 142 -5.28 -8.83 -17.55
N SER A 143 -4.34 -7.99 -17.15
CA SER A 143 -3.00 -8.36 -16.67
C SER A 143 -2.38 -7.23 -15.86
N ILE A 144 -1.37 -7.57 -15.06
CA ILE A 144 -0.49 -6.60 -14.41
C ILE A 144 0.94 -7.00 -14.71
N GLU A 145 1.76 -6.05 -15.20
CA GLU A 145 3.19 -6.24 -15.47
C GLU A 145 4.02 -5.38 -14.51
N GLU A 146 4.98 -6.00 -13.81
CA GLU A 146 5.84 -5.31 -12.86
C GLU A 146 6.94 -4.54 -13.58
N LYS A 147 6.97 -3.22 -13.41
CA LYS A 147 7.99 -2.31 -13.95
C LYS A 147 8.34 -2.58 -15.43
N PRO A 148 7.36 -2.55 -16.34
CA PRO A 148 7.57 -2.88 -17.75
C PRO A 148 8.55 -1.89 -18.42
N GLU A 149 9.43 -2.39 -19.26
CA GLU A 149 10.27 -1.53 -20.10
C GLU A 149 9.43 -0.77 -21.14
N HIS A 150 8.37 -1.40 -21.63
CA HIS A 150 7.44 -0.89 -22.63
C HIS A 150 5.99 -0.96 -22.11
N PRO A 151 5.57 -0.03 -21.23
CA PRO A 151 4.24 -0.06 -20.63
C PRO A 151 3.14 -0.01 -21.70
N THR A 152 2.13 -0.86 -21.56
CA THR A 152 0.95 -0.90 -22.45
C THR A 152 -0.15 0.07 -22.02
N SER A 153 -0.07 0.58 -20.80
CA SER A 153 -1.03 1.53 -20.25
C SER A 153 -0.36 2.51 -19.27
N SER A 154 -1.11 3.50 -18.79
CA SER A 154 -0.70 4.45 -17.74
C SER A 154 -1.31 4.15 -16.37
N TYR A 155 -2.06 3.04 -16.22
CA TYR A 155 -2.74 2.70 -14.98
C TYR A 155 -1.81 1.91 -14.05
N CYS A 156 -1.24 2.61 -13.07
CA CYS A 156 -0.40 1.96 -12.07
C CYS A 156 -1.27 1.34 -10.96
N VAL A 157 -0.88 0.16 -10.51
CA VAL A 157 -1.38 -0.45 -9.28
C VAL A 157 -0.69 0.26 -8.12
N THR A 158 -1.47 0.93 -7.29
CA THR A 158 -0.95 1.63 -6.11
C THR A 158 -0.56 0.63 -5.02
N GLY A 159 0.16 1.10 -4.00
CA GLY A 159 0.49 0.26 -2.83
C GLY A 159 -0.68 0.08 -1.85
N ILE A 160 -1.91 -0.03 -2.35
CA ILE A 160 -3.13 -0.20 -1.56
C ILE A 160 -3.91 -1.38 -2.12
N TYR A 161 -3.95 -2.47 -1.36
CA TYR A 161 -4.51 -3.74 -1.77
C TYR A 161 -5.54 -4.22 -0.74
N PHE A 162 -6.56 -4.89 -1.21
CA PHE A 162 -7.59 -5.51 -0.39
C PHE A 162 -7.63 -7.00 -0.72
N TYR A 163 -7.47 -7.84 0.28
CA TYR A 163 -7.39 -9.29 0.10
C TYR A 163 -8.36 -10.04 1.00
N ASP A 164 -8.86 -11.17 0.49
CA ASP A 164 -9.41 -12.25 1.29
C ASP A 164 -8.30 -13.24 1.70
N GLN A 165 -8.68 -14.36 2.29
CA GLN A 165 -7.72 -15.34 2.81
C GLN A 165 -7.01 -16.17 1.73
N ASP A 166 -7.52 -16.20 0.51
CA ASP A 166 -6.93 -16.95 -0.60
C ASP A 166 -5.55 -16.40 -0.97
N VAL A 167 -5.26 -15.14 -0.63
CA VAL A 167 -3.94 -14.52 -0.83
C VAL A 167 -2.81 -15.35 -0.25
N PHE A 168 -3.00 -15.97 0.91
CA PHE A 168 -1.94 -16.76 1.55
C PHE A 168 -1.67 -18.07 0.80
N GLN A 169 -2.67 -18.65 0.14
CA GLN A 169 -2.45 -19.77 -0.76
C GLN A 169 -1.71 -19.32 -2.02
N TYR A 170 -2.10 -18.21 -2.64
CA TYR A 170 -1.44 -17.70 -3.83
C TYR A 170 0.02 -17.28 -3.57
N ILE A 171 0.34 -16.78 -2.37
CA ILE A 171 1.75 -16.54 -2.00
C ILE A 171 2.57 -17.85 -1.99
N GLU A 172 1.99 -18.97 -1.61
CA GLU A 172 2.67 -20.27 -1.62
C GLU A 172 2.87 -20.83 -3.05
N GLU A 173 2.14 -20.32 -4.06
CA GLU A 173 2.20 -20.76 -5.47
C GLU A 173 3.20 -19.96 -6.30
N ILE A 174 3.60 -18.75 -5.89
CA ILE A 174 4.55 -17.91 -6.64
C ILE A 174 6.00 -18.26 -6.33
N SER A 175 6.89 -17.85 -7.22
CA SER A 175 8.34 -18.03 -7.06
C SER A 175 9.03 -16.66 -7.09
N PRO A 176 10.23 -16.54 -6.47
CA PRO A 176 10.98 -15.29 -6.53
C PRO A 176 11.28 -14.87 -7.97
N SER A 177 11.14 -13.58 -8.24
CA SER A 177 11.51 -12.95 -9.51
C SER A 177 13.03 -12.93 -9.71
N ASP A 178 13.51 -12.47 -10.87
CA ASP A 178 14.94 -12.25 -11.15
C ASP A 178 15.61 -11.29 -10.15
N ARG A 179 14.81 -10.50 -9.42
CA ARG A 179 15.27 -9.62 -8.33
C ARG A 179 15.41 -10.36 -6.98
N GLY A 180 14.99 -11.62 -6.90
CA GLY A 180 14.95 -12.42 -5.68
C GLY A 180 13.78 -12.05 -4.77
N GLU A 181 12.75 -11.34 -5.26
CA GLU A 181 11.60 -10.89 -4.50
C GLU A 181 10.35 -11.71 -4.85
N LEU A 182 9.52 -12.03 -3.86
CA LEU A 182 8.16 -12.53 -4.07
C LEU A 182 7.26 -11.34 -4.41
N GLU A 183 6.96 -11.21 -5.72
CA GLU A 183 6.25 -10.03 -6.24
C GLU A 183 4.76 -10.08 -5.92
N ILE A 184 4.22 -8.97 -5.42
CA ILE A 184 2.78 -8.86 -5.20
C ILE A 184 2.01 -8.85 -6.53
N THR A 185 2.66 -8.45 -7.61
CA THR A 185 2.14 -8.50 -8.98
C THR A 185 1.78 -9.91 -9.40
N ASP A 186 2.60 -10.92 -9.04
CA ASP A 186 2.34 -12.32 -9.38
C ASP A 186 1.12 -12.86 -8.63
N VAL A 187 0.98 -12.52 -7.35
CA VAL A 187 -0.22 -12.84 -6.56
C VAL A 187 -1.47 -12.22 -7.20
N ASN A 188 -1.41 -10.94 -7.59
CA ASN A 188 -2.53 -10.28 -8.24
C ASN A 188 -2.89 -10.95 -9.59
N ASN A 189 -1.90 -11.40 -10.36
CA ASN A 189 -2.12 -12.12 -11.62
C ASN A 189 -2.78 -13.51 -11.38
N LEU A 190 -2.53 -14.17 -10.25
CA LEU A 190 -3.28 -15.38 -9.88
C LEU A 190 -4.76 -15.05 -9.60
N TYR A 191 -5.06 -13.96 -8.90
CA TYR A 191 -6.45 -13.48 -8.74
C TYR A 191 -7.10 -13.12 -10.09
N ILE A 192 -6.36 -12.50 -11.03
CA ILE A 192 -6.86 -12.21 -12.38
C ILE A 192 -7.22 -13.52 -13.10
N SER A 193 -6.32 -14.51 -13.08
CA SER A 193 -6.50 -15.80 -13.75
C SER A 193 -7.74 -16.55 -13.25
N ASN A 194 -8.08 -16.36 -11.99
CA ASN A 194 -9.28 -16.92 -11.35
C ASN A 194 -10.51 -15.98 -11.47
N SER A 195 -10.41 -14.86 -12.19
CA SER A 195 -11.49 -13.86 -12.32
C SER A 195 -11.95 -13.28 -10.97
N GLN A 196 -11.03 -13.15 -10.02
CA GLN A 196 -11.29 -12.73 -8.65
C GLN A 196 -10.64 -11.37 -8.29
N LEU A 197 -10.00 -10.68 -9.25
CA LEU A 197 -9.45 -9.34 -9.03
C LEU A 197 -10.39 -8.25 -9.54
N THR A 198 -10.79 -7.35 -8.66
CA THR A 198 -11.52 -6.13 -9.00
C THR A 198 -10.63 -4.90 -8.83
N TYR A 199 -11.07 -3.75 -9.35
CA TYR A 199 -10.34 -2.50 -9.15
C TYR A 199 -11.27 -1.31 -8.94
N ASP A 200 -10.73 -0.27 -8.31
CA ASP A 200 -11.29 1.07 -8.30
C ASP A 200 -10.19 2.10 -8.64
N MET A 201 -10.60 3.32 -9.03
CA MET A 201 -9.67 4.40 -9.40
C MET A 201 -9.57 5.43 -8.27
N LEU A 202 -8.33 5.79 -7.89
CA LEU A 202 -8.10 7.00 -7.08
C LEU A 202 -8.36 8.24 -7.95
N LYS A 203 -9.19 9.14 -7.44
CA LYS A 203 -9.58 10.38 -8.14
C LYS A 203 -8.65 11.53 -7.80
N GLY A 204 -8.34 11.71 -6.52
CA GLY A 204 -7.43 12.70 -6.00
C GLY A 204 -5.96 12.42 -6.35
N TRP A 205 -5.05 13.24 -5.87
CA TRP A 205 -3.63 12.98 -6.06
C TRP A 205 -3.16 11.75 -5.26
N TRP A 206 -2.14 11.08 -5.79
CA TRP A 206 -1.47 9.93 -5.17
C TRP A 206 0.03 10.01 -5.48
N ILE A 207 0.86 9.75 -4.48
CA ILE A 207 2.31 9.81 -4.58
C ILE A 207 2.90 8.59 -3.84
N ASP A 208 3.74 7.83 -4.54
CA ASP A 208 4.72 6.92 -3.95
C ASP A 208 5.93 7.76 -3.49
N ALA A 209 6.01 8.01 -2.19
CA ALA A 209 7.06 8.83 -1.59
C ALA A 209 8.40 8.09 -1.44
N GLY A 210 8.76 7.25 -2.42
CA GLY A 210 9.96 6.40 -2.44
C GLY A 210 11.24 7.08 -2.91
N THR A 211 11.20 8.31 -3.44
CA THR A 211 12.37 9.10 -3.90
C THR A 211 12.49 10.42 -3.14
N HIS A 212 13.61 11.13 -3.27
CA HIS A 212 13.75 12.46 -2.67
C HIS A 212 12.77 13.46 -3.26
N GLU A 213 12.56 13.40 -4.57
CA GLU A 213 11.66 14.27 -5.32
C GLU A 213 10.21 14.01 -4.91
N SER A 214 9.78 12.75 -4.90
CA SER A 214 8.40 12.39 -4.53
C SER A 214 8.11 12.60 -3.04
N LEU A 215 9.12 12.48 -2.15
CA LEU A 215 8.98 12.85 -0.74
C LEU A 215 8.70 14.36 -0.58
N HIS A 216 9.43 15.19 -1.31
CA HIS A 216 9.23 16.66 -1.31
C HIS A 216 7.84 17.01 -1.86
N GLU A 217 7.46 16.40 -2.98
CA GLU A 217 6.14 16.58 -3.60
C GLU A 217 5.02 16.18 -2.64
N ALA A 218 5.11 14.99 -2.02
CA ALA A 218 4.12 14.53 -1.04
C ALA A 218 4.01 15.49 0.15
N SER A 219 5.14 16.00 0.66
CA SER A 219 5.15 16.98 1.76
C SER A 219 4.44 18.26 1.37
N THR A 220 4.70 18.77 0.16
CA THR A 220 4.07 20.00 -0.38
C THR A 220 2.57 19.81 -0.51
N LYS A 221 2.14 18.69 -1.13
CA LYS A 221 0.72 18.36 -1.31
C LYS A 221 -0.01 18.22 0.02
N MET A 222 0.61 17.62 1.01
CA MET A 222 -0.01 17.49 2.33
C MET A 222 -0.21 18.85 3.01
N PHE A 223 0.74 19.76 2.94
CA PHE A 223 0.56 21.11 3.47
C PHE A 223 -0.55 21.89 2.74
N GLU A 224 -0.66 21.75 1.42
CA GLU A 224 -1.75 22.34 0.62
C GLU A 224 -3.11 21.80 1.08
N THR A 225 -3.26 20.48 1.15
CA THR A 225 -4.49 19.80 1.56
C THR A 225 -4.92 20.16 2.98
N MET A 226 -3.97 20.30 3.91
CA MET A 226 -4.26 20.69 5.29
C MET A 226 -4.76 22.13 5.37
N LYS A 227 -4.13 23.08 4.64
CA LYS A 227 -4.59 24.47 4.58
C LYS A 227 -6.02 24.60 4.05
N GLU A 228 -6.37 23.82 3.02
CA GLU A 228 -7.72 23.82 2.45
C GLU A 228 -8.77 23.28 3.45
N LYS A 229 -8.43 22.28 4.26
CA LYS A 229 -9.35 21.68 5.26
C LYS A 229 -9.51 22.52 6.52
N GLU A 230 -8.47 23.21 6.96
CA GLU A 230 -8.47 23.97 8.21
C GLU A 230 -8.84 25.44 8.03
N GLY A 231 -8.99 25.91 6.80
CA GLY A 231 -9.31 27.31 6.49
C GLY A 231 -8.23 28.28 6.95
N TYR A 232 -6.98 27.85 7.02
CA TYR A 232 -5.85 28.73 7.34
C TYR A 232 -5.61 29.73 6.21
N GLU A 233 -5.89 31.00 6.48
CA GLU A 233 -5.36 32.13 5.73
C GLU A 233 -3.85 32.31 6.01
#